data_461b31adf30943a991af69602720a9d7
#
_entry.id   461b31adf30943a991af69602720a9d7
#
_cell.length_a   1.000
_cell.length_b   1.000
_cell.length_c   1.000
_cell.angle_alpha   90.00
_cell.angle_beta   90.00
_cell.angle_gamma   90.00
#
_symmetry.space_group_name_H-M   'P 1'
#
loop_
_entity.id
_entity.type
_entity.pdbx_description
1 polymer ?
#
loop_
_entity_poly.entity_id
_entity_poly.type
_entity_poly.pdbx_seq_one_letter_code
_entity_poly.pdbx_strand_id
1 'polypeptide(L)'
;SSKVVIPEGNAMGEGHHIYKINGMYYILSADYSPMGRMQCARSKSIWGPYETCVISERESYGYAAGWSVGNMGIGRPLPEDGFKFQNNQPNGLNLGCATIHQGGIVQAPDGKWWGVSMQDFNAVGRTVCLSPITWVDGWPYFGLEKNLGRSPRTWFKPNDMVKTPQAPYDRCDDFSGKTFKPVWQWNHNPNDKMWSLNKERKGWLRLHSMPAKQLLWAKNTLTQRAIGPVSYTSVKLDASRLKVGDEAGLGAINTPYASLGVVKTDKGLNLRCYDQNTNKEVLKPLAKSKVVWLRLWGDYDKSQLQYSYSLDGKNWENIGEQMLSPYQLKTFQG
;
A
#
# COMPACT_ATOMS: atom_id res chain seq x y z
N SER A 1 28.39 -23.06 8.04
CA SER A 1 28.18 -22.84 9.48
C SER A 1 27.37 -21.58 9.69
N SER A 2 26.47 -21.57 10.66
CA SER A 2 25.66 -20.41 11.06
C SER A 2 25.96 -20.07 12.52
N LYS A 3 25.86 -18.80 12.86
CA LYS A 3 26.03 -18.31 14.23
C LYS A 3 24.97 -17.23 14.51
N VAL A 4 24.33 -17.34 15.67
CA VAL A 4 23.47 -16.26 16.20
C VAL A 4 24.40 -15.14 16.70
N VAL A 5 24.33 -13.98 16.09
CA VAL A 5 25.21 -12.83 16.42
C VAL A 5 24.56 -11.86 17.41
N ILE A 6 23.21 -11.81 17.44
CA ILE A 6 22.42 -11.05 18.43
C ILE A 6 21.48 -12.05 19.09
N PRO A 7 21.68 -12.36 20.38
CA PRO A 7 20.84 -13.31 21.11
C PRO A 7 19.41 -12.80 21.26
N GLU A 8 18.47 -13.73 21.43
CA GLU A 8 17.08 -13.45 21.79
C GLU A 8 17.00 -12.58 23.06
N GLY A 9 16.02 -11.70 23.11
CA GLY A 9 15.83 -10.77 24.24
C GLY A 9 16.50 -9.41 24.10
N ASN A 10 17.34 -9.22 23.10
CA ASN A 10 17.96 -7.90 22.84
C ASN A 10 17.06 -6.97 22.00
N ALA A 11 15.76 -7.24 21.97
CA ALA A 11 14.73 -6.42 21.35
C ALA A 11 14.94 -6.10 19.85
N MET A 12 15.75 -6.87 19.16
CA MET A 12 15.96 -6.79 17.71
C MET A 12 14.88 -7.61 17.01
N GLY A 13 13.91 -6.93 16.39
CA GLY A 13 12.73 -7.55 15.81
C GLY A 13 12.93 -8.05 14.38
N GLU A 14 12.69 -7.20 13.40
CA GLU A 14 12.67 -7.58 11.98
C GLU A 14 13.22 -6.48 11.06
N GLY A 15 13.18 -6.71 9.72
CA GLY A 15 13.62 -5.73 8.73
C GLY A 15 15.11 -5.42 8.84
N HIS A 16 15.93 -6.43 8.99
CA HIS A 16 17.36 -6.26 9.24
C HIS A 16 18.11 -5.74 8.02
N HIS A 17 18.90 -4.69 8.22
CA HIS A 17 19.84 -4.15 7.26
C HIS A 17 21.25 -4.18 7.85
N ILE A 18 22.21 -4.77 7.13
CA ILE A 18 23.58 -4.83 7.56
C ILE A 18 24.48 -3.90 6.76
N TYR A 19 25.36 -3.19 7.44
CA TYR A 19 26.33 -2.25 6.85
C TYR A 19 27.72 -2.50 7.41
N LYS A 20 28.74 -2.14 6.60
CA LYS A 20 30.09 -1.93 7.08
C LYS A 20 30.50 -0.49 6.79
N ILE A 21 30.65 0.31 7.82
CA ILE A 21 30.90 1.75 7.74
C ILE A 21 32.14 2.05 8.61
N ASN A 22 33.19 2.62 8.01
CA ASN A 22 34.43 2.97 8.71
C ASN A 22 35.00 1.84 9.58
N GLY A 23 34.95 0.60 9.06
CA GLY A 23 35.49 -0.55 9.76
C GLY A 23 34.58 -1.20 10.80
N MET A 24 33.46 -0.57 11.14
CA MET A 24 32.43 -1.10 12.05
C MET A 24 31.32 -1.79 11.26
N TYR A 25 30.78 -2.86 11.79
CA TYR A 25 29.55 -3.51 11.32
C TYR A 25 28.36 -2.94 12.08
N TYR A 26 27.29 -2.64 11.36
CA TYR A 26 26.05 -2.13 11.88
C TYR A 26 24.90 -3.04 11.41
N ILE A 27 24.00 -3.40 12.31
CA ILE A 27 22.75 -4.08 11.97
C ILE A 27 21.63 -3.19 12.46
N LEU A 28 20.85 -2.66 11.51
CA LEU A 28 19.63 -1.91 11.81
C LEU A 28 18.45 -2.87 11.82
N SER A 29 17.53 -2.71 12.74
CA SER A 29 16.34 -3.56 12.87
C SER A 29 15.17 -2.74 13.40
N ALA A 30 13.96 -3.18 13.06
CA ALA A 30 12.75 -2.64 13.65
C ALA A 30 12.32 -3.50 14.82
N ASP A 31 11.92 -2.85 15.90
CA ASP A 31 11.31 -3.47 17.07
C ASP A 31 9.89 -2.93 17.26
N TYR A 32 8.91 -3.81 17.36
CA TYR A 32 7.50 -3.43 17.48
C TYR A 32 7.03 -3.21 18.93
N SER A 33 7.84 -3.50 19.90
CA SER A 33 7.39 -3.40 21.28
C SER A 33 7.87 -2.10 21.96
N PRO A 34 6.96 -1.25 22.45
CA PRO A 34 5.51 -1.34 22.37
C PRO A 34 4.89 -0.70 21.13
N MET A 35 5.60 0.16 20.37
CA MET A 35 5.00 0.99 19.33
C MET A 35 5.81 1.12 18.04
N GLY A 36 6.81 0.28 17.86
CA GLY A 36 7.73 0.38 16.71
C GLY A 36 8.83 1.43 16.94
N ARG A 37 10.05 1.02 16.71
CA ARG A 37 11.25 1.85 16.77
C ARG A 37 12.35 1.22 15.96
N MET A 38 13.36 2.00 15.62
CA MET A 38 14.59 1.48 15.04
C MET A 38 15.64 1.25 16.10
N GLN A 39 16.23 0.08 16.07
CA GLN A 39 17.42 -0.26 16.85
C GLN A 39 18.61 -0.46 15.94
N CYS A 40 19.78 -0.22 16.47
CA CYS A 40 21.04 -0.47 15.82
C CYS A 40 21.95 -1.28 16.72
N ALA A 41 22.51 -2.35 16.18
CA ALA A 41 23.59 -3.08 16.81
C ALA A 41 24.88 -2.79 16.06
N ARG A 42 26.03 -2.62 16.77
CA ARG A 42 27.33 -2.40 16.14
C ARG A 42 28.41 -3.28 16.72
N SER A 43 29.41 -3.62 15.92
CA SER A 43 30.58 -4.42 16.33
C SER A 43 31.77 -4.17 15.41
N LYS A 44 32.99 -4.34 15.93
CA LYS A 44 34.21 -4.39 15.11
C LYS A 44 34.34 -5.68 14.31
N SER A 45 33.65 -6.73 14.72
CA SER A 45 33.63 -8.05 14.06
C SER A 45 32.23 -8.39 13.57
N ILE A 46 32.10 -8.93 12.36
CA ILE A 46 30.83 -9.43 11.85
C ILE A 46 30.19 -10.50 12.76
N TRP A 47 31.01 -11.17 13.54
CA TRP A 47 30.57 -12.22 14.46
C TRP A 47 30.31 -11.72 15.88
N GLY A 48 30.36 -10.42 16.11
CA GLY A 48 30.19 -9.79 17.41
C GLY A 48 31.42 -9.86 18.31
N PRO A 49 31.29 -9.52 19.60
CA PRO A 49 30.03 -9.16 20.25
C PRO A 49 29.47 -7.84 19.73
N TYR A 50 28.13 -7.73 19.72
CA TYR A 50 27.41 -6.53 19.32
C TYR A 50 26.90 -5.79 20.57
N GLU A 51 27.08 -4.47 20.59
CA GLU A 51 26.38 -3.56 21.48
C GLU A 51 25.17 -2.98 20.76
N THR A 52 24.13 -2.61 21.47
CA THR A 52 22.85 -2.16 20.88
C THR A 52 22.45 -0.78 21.40
N CYS A 53 21.79 -0.01 20.54
CA CYS A 53 21.29 1.31 20.83
C CYS A 53 19.95 1.55 20.11
N VAL A 54 19.01 2.23 20.76
CA VAL A 54 17.78 2.71 20.10
C VAL A 54 18.12 3.99 19.35
N ILE A 55 17.94 3.98 18.05
CA ILE A 55 18.27 5.08 17.13
C ILE A 55 17.08 5.87 16.63
N SER A 56 15.84 5.45 16.96
CA SER A 56 14.62 6.23 16.82
C SER A 56 13.78 6.10 18.07
N GLU A 57 13.01 7.14 18.38
CA GLU A 57 12.11 7.09 19.51
C GLU A 57 10.79 6.41 19.19
N ARG A 58 10.09 5.97 20.24
CA ARG A 58 8.78 5.32 20.16
C ARG A 58 7.67 6.35 19.99
N GLU A 59 7.82 7.27 19.07
CA GLU A 59 6.78 8.25 18.81
C GLU A 59 5.87 7.80 17.69
N SER A 60 4.59 7.89 17.94
CA SER A 60 3.59 7.83 16.91
C SER A 60 2.81 9.12 16.86
N TYR A 61 2.49 9.56 15.66
CA TYR A 61 1.55 10.63 15.44
C TYR A 61 0.15 10.03 15.35
N GLY A 62 -0.53 10.10 16.47
CA GLY A 62 -1.90 9.72 16.48
C GLY A 62 -2.17 8.35 17.08
N TYR A 63 -3.37 8.25 17.51
CA TYR A 63 -3.95 7.12 18.22
C TYR A 63 -3.84 5.80 17.43
N ALA A 64 -3.83 5.89 16.13
CA ALA A 64 -3.91 4.74 15.26
C ALA A 64 -2.68 3.86 15.24
N ALA A 65 -1.51 4.39 15.55
CA ALA A 65 -0.34 3.52 15.64
C ALA A 65 -0.53 2.44 16.70
N GLY A 66 -0.98 2.84 17.88
CA GLY A 66 -1.33 1.90 18.93
C GLY A 66 -2.51 1.01 18.53
N TRP A 67 -3.47 1.54 17.82
CA TRP A 67 -4.61 0.79 17.35
C TRP A 67 -4.25 -0.22 16.24
N SER A 68 -3.44 0.16 15.29
CA SER A 68 -2.96 -0.77 14.25
C SER A 68 -2.22 -1.94 14.86
N VAL A 69 -1.38 -1.70 15.83
CA VAL A 69 -0.70 -2.74 16.60
C VAL A 69 -1.71 -3.59 17.38
N GLY A 70 -2.70 -2.98 18.01
CA GLY A 70 -3.79 -3.67 18.70
C GLY A 70 -4.62 -4.55 17.78
N ASN A 71 -5.01 -4.05 16.63
CA ASN A 71 -5.78 -4.80 15.62
C ASN A 71 -5.01 -5.97 15.01
N MET A 72 -3.73 -5.95 15.05
CA MET A 72 -2.90 -7.10 14.65
C MET A 72 -2.91 -8.23 15.68
N GLY A 73 -3.71 -8.14 16.74
CA GLY A 73 -3.79 -9.11 17.82
C GLY A 73 -2.65 -9.00 18.83
N ILE A 74 -1.89 -7.92 18.78
CA ILE A 74 -0.83 -7.64 19.76
C ILE A 74 -1.40 -7.09 21.06
N GLY A 75 -2.67 -6.65 21.05
CA GLY A 75 -3.53 -6.49 22.21
C GLY A 75 -3.02 -5.61 23.35
N ARG A 76 -2.13 -4.65 23.05
CA ARG A 76 -1.59 -3.77 24.10
C ARG A 76 -2.37 -2.48 24.13
N PRO A 77 -2.94 -2.10 25.29
CA PRO A 77 -3.48 -0.77 25.47
C PRO A 77 -2.36 0.26 25.25
N LEU A 78 -2.72 1.41 24.72
CA LEU A 78 -1.82 2.56 24.71
C LEU A 78 -1.43 2.87 26.17
N PRO A 79 -0.18 3.29 26.42
CA PRO A 79 0.19 3.79 27.74
C PRO A 79 -0.81 4.86 28.20
N GLU A 80 -1.29 4.81 29.44
CA GLU A 80 -2.28 5.75 29.97
C GLU A 80 -1.79 7.20 29.94
N ASP A 81 -0.48 7.40 30.03
CA ASP A 81 0.23 8.68 29.90
C ASP A 81 0.64 8.93 28.45
N GLY A 82 0.42 7.95 27.57
CA GLY A 82 0.94 7.94 26.23
C GLY A 82 0.18 8.88 25.35
N PHE A 83 0.94 9.62 24.67
CA PHE A 83 0.66 10.10 23.34
C PHE A 83 -0.82 10.47 23.10
N LYS A 84 -1.32 11.39 23.87
CA LYS A 84 -2.52 12.16 23.52
C LYS A 84 -2.22 13.03 22.29
N PHE A 85 -1.53 12.45 21.31
CA PHE A 85 -1.43 13.06 20.01
C PHE A 85 -2.81 13.05 19.42
N GLN A 86 -3.40 14.19 19.42
CA GLN A 86 -4.65 14.38 18.73
C GLN A 86 -4.42 14.01 17.28
N ASN A 87 -5.14 13.02 16.88
CA ASN A 87 -5.25 12.70 15.50
C ASN A 87 -5.94 13.85 14.78
N ASN A 88 -5.20 14.55 13.96
CA ASN A 88 -5.74 15.59 13.09
C ASN A 88 -6.34 15.03 11.80
N GLN A 89 -6.59 13.74 11.73
CA GLN A 89 -7.26 13.14 10.60
C GLN A 89 -8.72 13.61 10.56
N PRO A 90 -9.20 14.12 9.43
CA PRO A 90 -10.52 14.77 9.35
C PRO A 90 -11.70 13.87 9.69
N ASN A 91 -11.55 12.56 9.61
CA ASN A 91 -12.61 11.58 9.81
C ASN A 91 -12.48 10.74 11.08
N GLY A 92 -11.51 11.01 11.93
CA GLY A 92 -11.24 10.20 13.11
C GLY A 92 -10.80 8.75 12.83
N LEU A 93 -10.69 8.35 11.57
CA LEU A 93 -10.21 7.04 11.14
C LEU A 93 -8.70 7.05 11.02
N ASN A 94 -8.05 7.18 12.11
CA ASN A 94 -6.62 7.21 12.17
C ASN A 94 -6.06 5.79 12.13
N LEU A 95 -5.86 5.29 10.95
CA LEU A 95 -5.47 3.92 10.69
C LEU A 95 -4.03 3.85 10.17
N GLY A 96 -3.13 4.59 10.77
CA GLY A 96 -1.75 4.62 10.36
C GLY A 96 -0.78 4.77 11.52
N CYS A 97 0.47 4.52 11.29
CA CYS A 97 1.56 4.62 12.24
C CYS A 97 2.61 5.59 11.71
N ALA A 98 2.94 6.60 12.50
CA ALA A 98 3.97 7.56 12.15
C ALA A 98 5.31 7.29 12.86
N THR A 99 5.52 6.08 13.34
CA THR A 99 6.81 5.67 13.90
C THR A 99 7.80 5.36 12.79
N ILE A 100 9.06 5.70 13.00
CA ILE A 100 10.15 5.33 12.12
C ILE A 100 10.47 3.85 12.37
N HIS A 101 10.24 3.00 11.39
CA HIS A 101 10.59 1.58 11.49
C HIS A 101 10.82 0.92 10.13
N GLN A 102 11.43 -0.25 10.14
CA GLN A 102 11.78 -1.04 8.97
C GLN A 102 12.51 -0.22 7.89
N GLY A 103 13.60 0.40 8.28
CA GLY A 103 14.34 1.26 7.38
C GLY A 103 15.83 1.01 7.36
N GLY A 104 16.47 1.64 6.40
CA GLY A 104 17.91 1.62 6.20
C GLY A 104 18.48 3.02 6.18
N ILE A 105 19.80 3.09 6.08
CA ILE A 105 20.54 4.36 5.96
C ILE A 105 21.39 4.39 4.69
N VAL A 106 21.60 5.56 4.15
CA VAL A 106 22.44 5.79 2.96
C VAL A 106 23.21 7.09 3.10
N GLN A 107 24.44 7.08 2.62
CA GLN A 107 25.23 8.31 2.48
C GLN A 107 25.02 8.87 1.08
N ALA A 108 24.62 10.13 1.00
CA ALA A 108 24.50 10.85 -0.25
C ALA A 108 25.90 11.33 -0.75
N PRO A 109 26.05 11.68 -2.03
CA PRO A 109 27.31 12.16 -2.60
C PRO A 109 27.87 13.41 -1.90
N ASP A 110 27.02 14.23 -1.28
CA ASP A 110 27.42 15.39 -0.47
C ASP A 110 27.95 15.02 0.93
N GLY A 111 28.07 13.73 1.22
CA GLY A 111 28.55 13.20 2.49
C GLY A 111 27.51 13.12 3.61
N LYS A 112 26.32 13.68 3.40
CA LYS A 112 25.25 13.63 4.39
C LYS A 112 24.59 12.25 4.43
N TRP A 113 24.11 11.87 5.59
CA TRP A 113 23.42 10.61 5.80
C TRP A 113 21.92 10.80 5.86
N TRP A 114 21.23 9.87 5.24
CA TRP A 114 19.78 9.82 5.15
C TRP A 114 19.24 8.47 5.59
N GLY A 115 18.16 8.49 6.34
CA GLY A 115 17.40 7.32 6.71
C GLY A 115 16.17 7.19 5.82
N VAL A 116 15.99 6.01 5.26
CA VAL A 116 14.79 5.63 4.55
C VAL A 116 14.02 4.67 5.42
N SER A 117 12.80 4.99 5.75
CA SER A 117 11.93 4.16 6.60
C SER A 117 10.54 4.07 6.01
N MET A 118 9.66 3.37 6.65
CA MET A 118 8.26 3.34 6.27
C MET A 118 7.36 3.88 7.37
N GLN A 119 6.19 4.35 6.95
CA GLN A 119 5.08 4.72 7.81
C GLN A 119 3.79 4.14 7.23
N ASP A 120 2.90 3.68 8.10
CA ASP A 120 1.57 3.27 7.72
C ASP A 120 0.62 4.47 7.77
N PHE A 121 -0.16 4.68 6.73
CA PHE A 121 -1.01 5.86 6.62
C PHE A 121 -2.35 5.56 5.94
N ASN A 122 -3.41 5.38 6.70
CA ASN A 122 -4.79 5.16 6.22
C ASN A 122 -4.85 4.12 5.06
N ALA A 123 -5.76 4.31 4.14
CA ALA A 123 -5.88 3.46 2.95
C ALA A 123 -4.74 3.65 1.92
N VAL A 124 -3.88 4.65 2.12
CA VAL A 124 -2.65 4.81 1.33
C VAL A 124 -1.70 3.64 1.57
N GLY A 125 -1.76 3.04 2.75
CA GLY A 125 -0.91 1.94 3.15
C GLY A 125 0.45 2.40 3.63
N ARG A 126 1.48 1.60 3.33
CA ARG A 126 2.85 1.89 3.72
C ARG A 126 3.50 2.87 2.77
N THR A 127 3.90 4.00 3.30
CA THR A 127 4.60 5.05 2.56
C THR A 127 6.07 5.10 2.93
N VAL A 128 6.91 5.42 1.97
CA VAL A 128 8.34 5.62 2.19
C VAL A 128 8.56 7.01 2.78
N CYS A 129 9.33 7.07 3.86
CA CYS A 129 9.71 8.29 4.53
C CYS A 129 11.22 8.49 4.46
N LEU A 130 11.63 9.71 4.19
CA LEU A 130 13.02 10.14 4.20
C LEU A 130 13.27 11.00 5.44
N SER A 131 14.34 10.73 6.15
CA SER A 131 14.75 11.47 7.36
C SER A 131 16.23 11.75 7.33
N PRO A 132 16.71 12.89 7.81
CA PRO A 132 18.14 13.06 8.04
C PRO A 132 18.62 12.08 9.11
N ILE A 133 19.90 11.67 9.01
CA ILE A 133 20.59 10.87 10.02
C ILE A 133 21.68 11.73 10.64
N THR A 134 21.68 11.77 11.96
CA THR A 134 22.73 12.46 12.74
C THR A 134 23.57 11.42 13.48
N TRP A 135 24.86 11.44 13.25
CA TRP A 135 25.82 10.56 13.91
C TRP A 135 26.25 11.15 15.27
N VAL A 136 26.02 10.42 16.35
CA VAL A 136 26.48 10.78 17.69
C VAL A 136 27.15 9.56 18.33
N ASP A 137 28.36 9.70 18.80
CA ASP A 137 29.17 8.63 19.41
C ASP A 137 29.24 7.34 18.56
N GLY A 138 29.23 7.51 17.23
CA GLY A 138 29.23 6.40 16.28
C GLY A 138 27.90 5.67 16.14
N TRP A 139 26.80 6.26 16.54
CA TRP A 139 25.45 5.76 16.33
C TRP A 139 24.67 6.60 15.34
N PRO A 140 23.96 6.00 14.37
CA PRO A 140 23.21 6.71 13.33
C PRO A 140 21.78 7.01 13.79
N TYR A 141 21.61 8.07 14.56
CA TYR A 141 20.27 8.48 14.98
C TYR A 141 19.45 9.05 13.83
N PHE A 142 18.21 8.59 13.71
CA PHE A 142 17.23 9.30 12.89
C PHE A 142 16.95 10.68 13.48
N GLY A 143 16.77 11.69 12.61
CA GLY A 143 16.44 13.04 13.03
C GLY A 143 17.63 14.02 13.03
N LEU A 144 17.34 15.22 13.49
CA LEU A 144 18.26 16.33 13.57
C LEU A 144 19.00 16.34 14.92
N GLU A 145 20.16 16.96 14.97
CA GLU A 145 21.03 17.03 16.16
C GLU A 145 20.28 17.44 17.45
N LYS A 146 19.35 18.39 17.35
CA LYS A 146 18.55 18.85 18.49
C LYS A 146 17.26 18.03 18.73
N ASN A 147 17.03 17.01 17.94
CA ASN A 147 15.82 16.19 17.99
C ASN A 147 16.10 14.76 17.53
N LEU A 148 17.09 14.15 18.17
CA LEU A 148 17.54 12.80 17.84
C LEU A 148 16.43 11.76 18.07
N GLY A 149 16.38 10.79 17.20
CA GLY A 149 15.42 9.69 17.26
C GLY A 149 14.04 10.03 16.71
N ARG A 150 13.82 11.24 16.23
CA ARG A 150 12.52 11.71 15.74
C ARG A 150 12.58 12.11 14.28
N SER A 151 11.57 11.74 13.51
CA SER A 151 11.42 12.25 12.15
C SER A 151 10.98 13.72 12.19
N PRO A 152 11.78 14.67 11.70
CA PRO A 152 11.35 16.06 11.67
C PRO A 152 10.24 16.24 10.63
N ARG A 153 9.32 17.18 10.87
CA ARG A 153 8.26 17.51 9.89
C ARG A 153 8.80 18.16 8.63
N THR A 154 9.88 18.91 8.77
CA THR A 154 10.52 19.63 7.68
C THR A 154 12.04 19.55 7.80
N TRP A 155 12.71 19.42 6.65
CA TRP A 155 14.16 19.46 6.52
C TRP A 155 14.53 19.89 5.11
N PHE A 156 15.80 20.25 4.93
CA PHE A 156 16.29 20.55 3.60
C PHE A 156 16.38 19.27 2.76
N LYS A 157 15.93 19.38 1.53
CA LYS A 157 16.10 18.28 0.57
C LYS A 157 17.58 18.00 0.32
N PRO A 158 17.95 16.77 -0.02
CA PRO A 158 19.30 16.48 -0.52
C PRO A 158 19.66 17.39 -1.68
N ASN A 159 20.89 17.95 -1.66
CA ASN A 159 21.30 18.94 -2.66
C ASN A 159 21.51 18.36 -4.06
N ASP A 160 21.81 17.07 -4.16
CA ASP A 160 22.14 16.38 -5.41
C ASP A 160 20.91 15.76 -6.09
N MET A 161 19.75 16.33 -5.84
CA MET A 161 18.53 15.89 -6.53
C MET A 161 18.67 16.13 -8.03
N VAL A 162 18.38 15.09 -8.79
CA VAL A 162 18.25 15.19 -10.25
C VAL A 162 17.24 16.30 -10.56
N LYS A 163 17.72 17.34 -11.24
CA LYS A 163 16.89 18.51 -11.61
C LYS A 163 15.95 18.22 -12.77
N THR A 164 16.08 17.07 -13.40
CA THR A 164 15.21 16.68 -14.51
C THR A 164 13.85 16.29 -13.96
N PRO A 165 12.77 17.00 -14.31
CA PRO A 165 11.44 16.59 -13.93
C PRO A 165 11.17 15.18 -14.42
N GLN A 166 10.83 14.29 -13.52
CA GLN A 166 10.38 12.97 -13.92
C GLN A 166 8.98 13.11 -14.50
N ALA A 167 8.77 12.67 -15.74
CA ALA A 167 7.45 12.65 -16.32
C ALA A 167 6.52 11.78 -15.45
N PRO A 168 5.27 12.20 -15.22
CA PRO A 168 4.30 11.36 -14.55
C PRO A 168 4.21 10.00 -15.23
N TYR A 169 4.07 8.93 -14.48
CA TYR A 169 3.81 7.62 -15.05
C TYR A 169 2.51 7.67 -15.85
N ASP A 170 2.59 7.32 -17.14
CA ASP A 170 1.40 7.10 -17.93
C ASP A 170 0.73 5.80 -17.48
N ARG A 171 -0.35 5.95 -16.73
CA ARG A 171 -1.11 4.85 -16.15
C ARG A 171 -2.32 4.43 -17.00
N CYS A 172 -2.68 5.26 -17.97
CA CYS A 172 -3.73 4.91 -18.91
C CYS A 172 -3.22 3.92 -19.93
N ASP A 173 -4.03 2.91 -20.26
CA ASP A 173 -3.70 1.91 -21.26
C ASP A 173 -4.91 1.67 -22.17
N ASP A 174 -4.74 1.85 -23.45
CA ASP A 174 -5.73 1.56 -24.46
C ASP A 174 -5.62 0.12 -24.99
N PHE A 175 -4.66 -0.64 -24.41
CA PHE A 175 -4.37 -2.02 -24.79
C PHE A 175 -4.04 -2.24 -26.28
N SER A 176 -3.54 -1.22 -26.97
CA SER A 176 -3.10 -1.30 -28.36
C SER A 176 -1.66 -1.83 -28.51
N GLY A 177 -0.91 -1.89 -27.40
CA GLY A 177 0.46 -2.36 -27.34
C GLY A 177 0.60 -3.88 -27.55
N LYS A 178 1.83 -4.32 -27.77
CA LYS A 178 2.18 -5.76 -27.84
C LYS A 178 2.39 -6.38 -26.46
N THR A 179 2.71 -5.57 -25.45
CA THR A 179 2.96 -5.94 -24.05
C THR A 179 2.23 -4.98 -23.13
N PHE A 180 2.00 -5.39 -21.89
CA PHE A 180 1.49 -4.50 -20.86
C PHE A 180 2.49 -3.40 -20.54
N LYS A 181 1.96 -2.23 -20.20
CA LYS A 181 2.77 -1.18 -19.56
C LYS A 181 3.30 -1.65 -18.21
N PRO A 182 4.46 -1.15 -17.72
CA PRO A 182 5.06 -1.58 -16.46
C PRO A 182 4.19 -1.35 -15.21
N VAL A 183 3.14 -0.55 -15.33
CA VAL A 183 2.21 -0.26 -14.23
C VAL A 183 1.25 -1.39 -13.91
N TRP A 184 1.15 -2.39 -14.79
CA TRP A 184 0.24 -3.51 -14.62
C TRP A 184 0.88 -4.68 -13.87
N GLN A 185 0.13 -5.26 -12.96
CA GLN A 185 0.52 -6.44 -12.20
C GLN A 185 -0.65 -7.43 -12.11
N TRP A 186 -0.34 -8.71 -12.23
CA TRP A 186 -1.30 -9.77 -11.94
C TRP A 186 -1.43 -9.97 -10.44
N ASN A 187 -2.66 -10.04 -9.94
CA ASN A 187 -2.91 -10.32 -8.52
C ASN A 187 -2.44 -11.73 -8.09
N HIS A 188 -2.43 -12.68 -9.03
CA HIS A 188 -1.93 -14.04 -8.88
C HIS A 188 -1.11 -14.44 -10.10
N ASN A 189 -0.47 -15.60 -10.06
CA ASN A 189 0.14 -16.16 -11.26
C ASN A 189 -0.92 -16.38 -12.33
N PRO A 190 -0.85 -15.71 -13.48
CA PRO A 190 -1.86 -15.79 -14.51
C PRO A 190 -1.86 -17.17 -15.18
N ASN A 191 -3.00 -17.53 -15.74
CA ASN A 191 -3.05 -18.60 -16.74
C ASN A 191 -2.99 -17.97 -18.13
N ASP A 192 -1.86 -18.08 -18.80
CA ASP A 192 -1.60 -17.41 -20.08
C ASP A 192 -2.52 -17.86 -21.22
N LYS A 193 -3.24 -18.97 -21.05
CA LYS A 193 -4.27 -19.42 -21.99
C LYS A 193 -5.61 -18.71 -21.77
N MET A 194 -5.75 -17.99 -20.66
CA MET A 194 -7.03 -17.39 -20.24
C MET A 194 -7.04 -15.86 -20.37
N TRP A 195 -6.09 -15.31 -21.11
CA TRP A 195 -6.09 -13.90 -21.47
C TRP A 195 -5.37 -13.66 -22.80
N SER A 196 -5.69 -12.55 -23.44
CA SER A 196 -4.93 -12.08 -24.61
C SER A 196 -4.97 -10.56 -24.70
N LEU A 197 -3.82 -9.98 -25.07
CA LEU A 197 -3.67 -8.56 -25.29
C LEU A 197 -3.63 -8.26 -26.79
N ASN A 198 -4.52 -7.39 -27.25
CA ASN A 198 -4.55 -6.89 -28.65
C ASN A 198 -4.57 -7.99 -29.74
N LYS A 199 -4.84 -9.22 -29.35
CA LYS A 199 -4.77 -10.41 -30.24
C LYS A 199 -6.14 -10.84 -30.75
N GLU A 200 -7.09 -11.14 -29.88
CA GLU A 200 -8.44 -11.55 -30.27
C GLU A 200 -9.30 -10.37 -30.75
N ARG A 201 -9.03 -9.18 -30.21
CA ARG A 201 -9.64 -7.92 -30.64
C ARG A 201 -8.62 -6.81 -30.50
N LYS A 202 -8.34 -6.12 -31.59
CA LYS A 202 -7.37 -5.03 -31.66
C LYS A 202 -7.76 -3.89 -30.69
N GLY A 203 -6.80 -3.42 -29.89
CA GLY A 203 -7.01 -2.37 -28.89
C GLY A 203 -7.83 -2.82 -27.67
N TRP A 204 -7.78 -4.11 -27.33
CA TRP A 204 -8.48 -4.65 -26.18
C TRP A 204 -7.66 -5.71 -25.45
N LEU A 205 -7.79 -5.69 -24.14
CA LEU A 205 -7.46 -6.81 -23.29
C LEU A 205 -8.66 -7.76 -23.21
N ARG A 206 -8.43 -9.01 -23.54
CA ARG A 206 -9.39 -10.10 -23.35
C ARG A 206 -9.04 -10.87 -22.08
N LEU A 207 -9.99 -10.97 -21.16
CA LEU A 207 -9.93 -11.86 -20.02
C LEU A 207 -10.99 -12.95 -20.18
N HIS A 208 -10.63 -14.21 -20.03
CA HIS A 208 -11.54 -15.33 -20.05
C HIS A 208 -11.92 -15.68 -18.61
N SER A 209 -13.20 -15.86 -18.33
CA SER A 209 -13.71 -16.19 -17.01
C SER A 209 -13.13 -17.50 -16.50
N MET A 210 -12.79 -17.55 -15.22
CA MET A 210 -12.35 -18.74 -14.51
C MET A 210 -13.08 -18.83 -13.18
N PRO A 211 -13.38 -20.06 -12.69
CA PRO A 211 -14.00 -20.22 -11.39
C PRO A 211 -13.16 -19.60 -10.27
N ALA A 212 -13.79 -18.80 -9.43
CA ALA A 212 -13.19 -18.24 -8.23
C ALA A 212 -14.24 -18.14 -7.11
N LYS A 213 -13.84 -18.38 -5.87
CA LYS A 213 -14.73 -18.25 -4.72
C LYS A 213 -15.15 -16.79 -4.45
N GLN A 214 -14.22 -15.88 -4.73
CA GLN A 214 -14.40 -14.43 -4.57
C GLN A 214 -13.32 -13.70 -5.38
N LEU A 215 -13.47 -12.37 -5.53
CA LEU A 215 -12.56 -11.54 -6.32
C LEU A 215 -11.09 -11.69 -5.91
N LEU A 216 -10.79 -11.77 -4.62
CA LEU A 216 -9.41 -11.87 -4.14
C LEU A 216 -8.67 -13.13 -4.61
N TRP A 217 -9.41 -14.18 -5.01
CA TRP A 217 -8.86 -15.45 -5.51
C TRP A 217 -8.93 -15.60 -7.03
N ALA A 218 -9.47 -14.60 -7.73
CA ALA A 218 -9.59 -14.64 -9.18
C ALA A 218 -8.23 -14.44 -9.85
N LYS A 219 -7.73 -15.47 -10.55
CA LYS A 219 -6.37 -15.48 -11.14
C LYS A 219 -6.17 -14.49 -12.28
N ASN A 220 -7.21 -14.19 -13.05
CA ASN A 220 -7.15 -13.23 -14.15
C ASN A 220 -7.53 -11.81 -13.72
N THR A 221 -7.12 -11.42 -12.55
CA THR A 221 -7.26 -10.05 -12.03
C THR A 221 -5.98 -9.27 -12.31
N LEU A 222 -6.06 -8.33 -13.24
CA LEU A 222 -4.98 -7.41 -13.60
C LEU A 222 -5.15 -6.12 -12.80
N THR A 223 -4.11 -5.69 -12.10
CA THR A 223 -4.18 -4.60 -11.13
C THR A 223 -3.19 -3.48 -11.43
N GLN A 224 -3.50 -2.32 -10.93
CA GLN A 224 -2.58 -1.18 -10.76
C GLN A 224 -2.69 -0.68 -9.33
N ARG A 225 -1.62 -0.08 -8.82
CA ARG A 225 -1.68 0.64 -7.54
C ARG A 225 -2.54 1.89 -7.68
N ALA A 226 -3.38 2.13 -6.71
CA ALA A 226 -4.12 3.38 -6.60
C ALA A 226 -3.17 4.56 -6.33
N ILE A 227 -3.57 5.75 -6.73
CA ILE A 227 -2.81 6.99 -6.52
C ILE A 227 -3.55 7.84 -5.50
N GLY A 228 -2.90 8.10 -4.37
CA GLY A 228 -3.39 9.05 -3.39
C GLY A 228 -3.06 10.52 -3.77
N PRO A 229 -3.64 11.49 -3.04
CA PRO A 229 -4.65 11.27 -2.01
C PRO A 229 -6.04 10.96 -2.59
N VAL A 230 -6.35 11.49 -3.78
CA VAL A 230 -7.64 11.29 -4.47
C VAL A 230 -7.40 10.92 -5.92
N SER A 231 -8.08 9.89 -6.41
CA SER A 231 -8.00 9.53 -7.82
C SER A 231 -9.27 8.88 -8.36
N TYR A 232 -9.35 8.86 -9.70
CA TYR A 232 -10.37 8.13 -10.44
C TYR A 232 -9.70 7.03 -11.27
N THR A 233 -10.30 5.86 -11.24
CA THR A 233 -9.95 4.75 -12.15
C THR A 233 -11.18 4.40 -12.97
N SER A 234 -11.03 4.29 -14.27
CA SER A 234 -12.15 3.95 -15.16
C SER A 234 -11.74 2.86 -16.14
N VAL A 235 -12.69 1.99 -16.47
CA VAL A 235 -12.51 0.94 -17.45
C VAL A 235 -13.73 0.87 -18.37
N LYS A 236 -13.50 0.68 -19.67
CA LYS A 236 -14.54 0.34 -20.64
C LYS A 236 -14.63 -1.18 -20.72
N LEU A 237 -15.77 -1.74 -20.38
CA LEU A 237 -16.05 -3.17 -20.35
C LEU A 237 -17.01 -3.56 -21.47
N ASP A 238 -16.65 -4.55 -22.28
CA ASP A 238 -17.57 -5.24 -23.18
C ASP A 238 -17.97 -6.59 -22.58
N ALA A 239 -19.19 -6.66 -22.08
CA ALA A 239 -19.77 -7.82 -21.43
C ALA A 239 -20.54 -8.76 -22.39
N SER A 240 -20.43 -8.56 -23.71
CA SER A 240 -21.24 -9.25 -24.72
C SER A 240 -21.02 -10.77 -24.74
N ARG A 241 -19.88 -11.24 -24.25
CA ARG A 241 -19.50 -12.67 -24.27
C ARG A 241 -19.57 -13.36 -22.91
N LEU A 242 -20.05 -12.68 -21.86
CA LEU A 242 -20.28 -13.31 -20.57
C LEU A 242 -21.34 -14.42 -20.68
N LYS A 243 -21.06 -15.53 -20.04
CA LYS A 243 -21.99 -16.65 -19.87
C LYS A 243 -22.72 -16.51 -18.55
N VAL A 244 -23.81 -17.24 -18.37
CA VAL A 244 -24.53 -17.28 -17.09
C VAL A 244 -23.58 -17.71 -15.97
N GLY A 245 -23.53 -16.92 -14.90
CA GLY A 245 -22.61 -17.07 -13.77
C GLY A 245 -21.29 -16.33 -13.89
N ASP A 246 -20.94 -15.82 -15.10
CA ASP A 246 -19.73 -15.00 -15.25
C ASP A 246 -19.96 -13.59 -14.71
N GLU A 247 -18.89 -13.04 -14.12
CA GLU A 247 -18.79 -11.64 -13.71
C GLU A 247 -17.47 -11.05 -14.19
N ALA A 248 -17.50 -9.80 -14.66
CA ALA A 248 -16.31 -9.02 -15.01
C ALA A 248 -16.52 -7.56 -14.63
N GLY A 249 -15.45 -6.88 -14.20
CA GLY A 249 -15.61 -5.50 -13.76
C GLY A 249 -14.33 -4.85 -13.23
N LEU A 250 -14.54 -3.85 -12.37
CA LEU A 250 -13.54 -3.04 -11.70
C LEU A 250 -13.63 -3.25 -10.19
N GLY A 251 -12.52 -3.64 -9.56
CA GLY A 251 -12.44 -3.88 -8.13
C GLY A 251 -11.43 -3.02 -7.41
N ALA A 252 -11.76 -2.60 -6.20
CA ALA A 252 -10.82 -2.11 -5.21
C ALA A 252 -10.33 -3.30 -4.38
N ILE A 253 -9.10 -3.75 -4.65
CA ILE A 253 -8.52 -4.92 -3.99
C ILE A 253 -8.01 -4.51 -2.61
N ASN A 254 -8.69 -5.00 -1.60
CA ASN A 254 -8.37 -4.83 -0.18
C ASN A 254 -9.04 -5.97 0.60
N THR A 255 -8.96 -5.95 1.91
CA THR A 255 -9.77 -6.78 2.81
C THR A 255 -10.37 -5.88 3.89
N PRO A 256 -11.64 -5.55 3.80
CA PRO A 256 -12.64 -5.96 2.80
C PRO A 256 -12.41 -5.34 1.41
N TYR A 257 -12.77 -6.04 0.35
CA TYR A 257 -12.77 -5.52 -1.02
C TYR A 257 -14.14 -4.94 -1.41
N ALA A 258 -14.12 -4.12 -2.45
CA ALA A 258 -15.33 -3.64 -3.10
C ALA A 258 -15.22 -3.82 -4.62
N SER A 259 -16.34 -3.96 -5.31
CA SER A 259 -16.35 -4.14 -6.77
C SER A 259 -17.58 -3.57 -7.44
N LEU A 260 -17.40 -3.13 -8.67
CA LEU A 260 -18.49 -2.87 -9.63
C LEU A 260 -18.22 -3.67 -10.90
N GLY A 261 -19.14 -4.54 -11.26
CA GLY A 261 -19.01 -5.38 -12.44
C GLY A 261 -20.32 -5.57 -13.19
N VAL A 262 -20.23 -6.34 -14.24
CA VAL A 262 -21.40 -6.88 -14.97
C VAL A 262 -21.43 -8.37 -14.72
N VAL A 263 -22.55 -8.83 -14.17
CA VAL A 263 -22.86 -10.26 -13.97
C VAL A 263 -23.90 -10.69 -14.99
N LYS A 264 -23.68 -11.86 -15.58
CA LYS A 264 -24.67 -12.49 -16.47
C LYS A 264 -25.52 -13.48 -15.70
N THR A 265 -26.82 -13.23 -15.65
CA THR A 265 -27.84 -14.12 -15.09
C THR A 265 -28.70 -14.72 -16.22
N ASP A 266 -29.55 -15.66 -15.88
CA ASP A 266 -30.55 -16.20 -16.82
C ASP A 266 -31.49 -15.12 -17.37
N LYS A 267 -31.72 -14.05 -16.58
CA LYS A 267 -32.58 -12.91 -16.95
C LYS A 267 -31.85 -11.85 -17.79
N GLY A 268 -30.52 -11.93 -17.94
CA GLY A 268 -29.74 -10.96 -18.70
C GLY A 268 -28.49 -10.44 -18.00
N LEU A 269 -27.95 -9.35 -18.54
CA LEU A 269 -26.81 -8.65 -17.94
C LEU A 269 -27.30 -7.69 -16.86
N ASN A 270 -26.60 -7.69 -15.72
CA ASN A 270 -26.87 -6.78 -14.61
C ASN A 270 -25.56 -6.12 -14.16
N LEU A 271 -25.59 -4.83 -13.86
CA LEU A 271 -24.58 -4.21 -13.01
C LEU A 271 -24.70 -4.80 -11.61
N ARG A 272 -23.56 -5.16 -11.04
CA ARG A 272 -23.45 -5.63 -9.66
C ARG A 272 -22.41 -4.78 -8.94
N CYS A 273 -22.87 -4.00 -7.96
CA CYS A 273 -22.00 -3.27 -7.05
C CYS A 273 -22.00 -3.99 -5.70
N TYR A 274 -20.83 -4.40 -5.22
CA TYR A 274 -20.69 -5.21 -4.03
C TYR A 274 -19.69 -4.59 -3.06
N ASP A 275 -20.08 -4.52 -1.80
CA ASP A 275 -19.24 -4.13 -0.67
C ASP A 275 -19.08 -5.30 0.30
N GLN A 276 -17.90 -5.86 0.39
CA GLN A 276 -17.60 -6.96 1.30
C GLN A 276 -17.68 -6.55 2.77
N ASN A 277 -17.38 -5.28 3.10
CA ASN A 277 -17.42 -4.80 4.48
C ASN A 277 -18.80 -4.87 5.10
N THR A 278 -19.80 -4.51 4.34
CA THR A 278 -21.22 -4.54 4.78
C THR A 278 -21.97 -5.76 4.28
N ASN A 279 -21.35 -6.55 3.43
CA ASN A 279 -21.97 -7.66 2.68
C ASN A 279 -23.23 -7.22 1.90
N LYS A 280 -23.26 -5.96 1.46
CA LYS A 280 -24.35 -5.41 0.66
C LYS A 280 -24.04 -5.51 -0.82
N GLU A 281 -25.05 -5.81 -1.60
CA GLU A 281 -24.99 -5.71 -3.06
C GLU A 281 -26.15 -4.91 -3.64
N VAL A 282 -25.87 -4.23 -4.73
CA VAL A 282 -26.88 -3.56 -5.56
C VAL A 282 -26.84 -4.18 -6.95
N LEU A 283 -27.96 -4.71 -7.40
CA LEU A 283 -28.15 -5.24 -8.75
C LEU A 283 -29.02 -4.27 -9.55
N LYS A 284 -28.55 -3.86 -10.72
CA LYS A 284 -29.29 -3.00 -11.65
C LYS A 284 -29.26 -3.62 -13.05
N PRO A 285 -30.40 -3.90 -13.68
CA PRO A 285 -30.44 -4.44 -15.03
C PRO A 285 -29.67 -3.54 -16.02
N LEU A 286 -28.81 -4.14 -16.82
CA LEU A 286 -28.05 -3.44 -17.88
C LEU A 286 -28.82 -3.52 -19.19
N ALA A 287 -29.97 -2.91 -19.24
CA ALA A 287 -30.97 -2.91 -20.30
C ALA A 287 -30.46 -3.44 -21.70
N LYS A 288 -30.33 -2.59 -22.70
CA LYS A 288 -29.94 -3.00 -24.07
C LYS A 288 -28.42 -2.95 -24.33
N SER A 289 -27.64 -2.31 -23.46
CA SER A 289 -26.22 -2.15 -23.67
C SER A 289 -25.43 -3.37 -23.26
N LYS A 290 -24.46 -3.76 -24.09
CA LYS A 290 -23.47 -4.79 -23.76
C LYS A 290 -22.10 -4.19 -23.40
N VAL A 291 -21.96 -2.88 -23.60
CA VAL A 291 -20.76 -2.11 -23.29
C VAL A 291 -21.12 -1.09 -22.23
N VAL A 292 -20.28 -1.01 -21.21
CA VAL A 292 -20.45 -0.07 -20.10
C VAL A 292 -19.08 0.46 -19.66
N TRP A 293 -19.06 1.69 -19.21
CA TRP A 293 -17.90 2.28 -18.54
C TRP A 293 -18.13 2.20 -17.03
N LEU A 294 -17.16 1.67 -16.31
CA LEU A 294 -17.14 1.54 -14.87
C LEU A 294 -16.10 2.49 -14.30
N ARG A 295 -16.40 3.14 -13.20
CA ARG A 295 -15.49 4.07 -12.55
C ARG A 295 -15.49 3.86 -11.05
N LEU A 296 -14.28 3.92 -10.49
CA LEU A 296 -14.03 4.00 -9.06
C LEU A 296 -13.45 5.38 -8.75
N TRP A 297 -14.06 6.11 -7.85
CA TRP A 297 -13.47 7.24 -7.16
C TRP A 297 -12.94 6.77 -5.80
N GLY A 298 -11.72 7.19 -5.44
CA GLY A 298 -11.11 6.91 -4.15
C GLY A 298 -10.54 8.17 -3.52
N ASP A 299 -10.90 8.41 -2.26
CA ASP A 299 -10.24 9.36 -1.35
C ASP A 299 -9.54 8.54 -0.27
N TYR A 300 -8.24 8.35 -0.45
CA TYR A 300 -7.46 7.44 0.38
C TYR A 300 -7.07 8.08 1.72
N ASP A 301 -7.06 9.41 1.82
CA ASP A 301 -6.90 10.10 3.09
C ASP A 301 -8.11 9.88 4.00
N LYS A 302 -9.30 9.80 3.41
CA LYS A 302 -10.54 9.53 4.13
C LYS A 302 -10.93 8.06 4.14
N SER A 303 -10.16 7.21 3.46
CA SER A 303 -10.48 5.79 3.31
C SER A 303 -11.86 5.55 2.69
N GLN A 304 -12.24 6.35 1.71
CA GLN A 304 -13.56 6.32 1.08
C GLN A 304 -13.49 5.94 -0.39
N LEU A 305 -14.47 5.16 -0.83
CA LEU A 305 -14.64 4.74 -2.22
C LEU A 305 -16.07 5.01 -2.68
N GLN A 306 -16.23 5.36 -3.97
CA GLN A 306 -17.54 5.46 -4.62
C GLN A 306 -17.46 4.90 -6.02
N TYR A 307 -18.40 4.02 -6.35
CA TYR A 307 -18.54 3.52 -7.71
C TYR A 307 -19.55 4.31 -8.51
N SER A 308 -19.29 4.41 -9.81
CA SER A 308 -20.20 4.95 -10.79
C SER A 308 -20.08 4.22 -12.13
N TYR A 309 -21.09 4.29 -12.94
CA TYR A 309 -21.10 3.70 -14.27
C TYR A 309 -21.63 4.70 -15.31
N SER A 310 -21.34 4.43 -16.58
CA SER A 310 -21.87 5.19 -17.71
C SER A 310 -22.17 4.25 -18.88
N LEU A 311 -23.23 4.55 -19.63
CA LEU A 311 -23.58 3.82 -20.86
C LEU A 311 -23.02 4.45 -22.14
N ASP A 312 -22.54 5.69 -22.03
CA ASP A 312 -22.03 6.48 -23.16
C ASP A 312 -20.59 6.99 -22.96
N GLY A 313 -20.02 6.75 -21.76
CA GLY A 313 -18.71 7.22 -21.36
C GLY A 313 -18.63 8.72 -20.99
N LYS A 314 -19.77 9.42 -20.99
CA LYS A 314 -19.88 10.86 -20.73
C LYS A 314 -20.73 11.14 -19.51
N ASN A 315 -21.92 10.59 -19.46
CA ASN A 315 -22.87 10.76 -18.36
C ASN A 315 -22.68 9.64 -17.33
N TRP A 316 -22.44 10.00 -16.07
CA TRP A 316 -22.10 9.08 -15.00
C TRP A 316 -23.17 9.07 -13.92
N GLU A 317 -23.57 7.88 -13.52
CA GLU A 317 -24.48 7.62 -12.40
C GLU A 317 -23.76 6.88 -11.28
N ASN A 318 -23.94 7.32 -10.05
CA ASN A 318 -23.46 6.57 -8.89
C ASN A 318 -24.28 5.29 -8.70
N ILE A 319 -23.60 4.25 -8.20
CA ILE A 319 -24.22 2.97 -7.86
C ILE A 319 -23.66 2.46 -6.54
N GLY A 320 -24.54 1.98 -5.67
CA GLY A 320 -24.18 1.64 -4.30
C GLY A 320 -23.97 2.88 -3.42
N GLU A 321 -23.86 2.64 -2.13
CA GLU A 321 -23.49 3.66 -1.15
C GLU A 321 -21.99 3.95 -1.20
N GLN A 322 -21.54 5.02 -0.55
CA GLN A 322 -20.13 5.27 -0.32
C GLN A 322 -19.57 4.16 0.60
N MET A 323 -18.44 3.60 0.22
CA MET A 323 -17.84 2.44 0.85
C MET A 323 -16.58 2.83 1.62
N LEU A 324 -16.26 2.09 2.66
CA LEU A 324 -15.04 2.24 3.42
C LEU A 324 -13.94 1.33 2.86
N SER A 325 -12.75 1.88 2.63
CA SER A 325 -11.53 1.12 2.33
C SER A 325 -10.51 1.35 3.44
N PRO A 326 -10.60 0.63 4.54
CA PRO A 326 -9.73 0.86 5.69
C PRO A 326 -8.31 0.37 5.43
N TYR A 327 -7.36 0.89 6.19
CA TYR A 327 -6.02 0.34 6.26
C TYR A 327 -6.05 -1.14 6.70
N GLN A 328 -5.29 -1.98 6.02
CA GLN A 328 -5.16 -3.40 6.34
C GLN A 328 -3.72 -3.87 6.17
N LEU A 329 -3.04 -4.14 7.27
CA LEU A 329 -1.67 -4.64 7.23
C LEU A 329 -1.54 -6.06 6.69
N LYS A 330 -2.59 -6.86 6.79
CA LYS A 330 -2.58 -8.30 6.44
C LYS A 330 -2.73 -8.60 4.96
N THR A 331 -3.06 -7.61 4.15
CA THR A 331 -3.33 -7.80 2.73
C THR A 331 -2.64 -6.72 1.92
N PHE A 332 -2.24 -6.97 0.74
CA PHE A 332 -1.84 -6.10 -0.39
C PHE A 332 -1.34 -4.67 -0.07
N GLN A 333 -0.96 -4.39 1.16
CA GLN A 333 -0.46 -3.09 1.60
C GLN A 333 1.03 -3.04 1.28
N GLY A 334 1.39 -2.33 0.29
CA GLY A 334 2.78 -2.19 -0.08
C GLY A 334 2.98 -1.73 -1.50
#